data_3a9e0de52757e803174facdb136367d8
#
_entry.id   3a9e0de52757e803174facdb136367d8
#
_cell.length_a   1.000
_cell.length_b   1.000
_cell.length_c   1.000
_cell.angle_alpha   90.00
_cell.angle_beta   90.00
_cell.angle_gamma   90.00
#
_symmetry.space_group_name_H-M   'P 1'
#
loop_
_entity.id
_entity.type
_entity.pdbx_description
1 polymer ?
#
loop_
_entity_poly.entity_id
_entity_poly.type
_entity_poly.pdbx_seq_one_letter_code
_entity_poly.pdbx_strand_id
1 'polypeptide(L)'
;MSVEARAVTEDEADLRLDRWFRRHYPLVTQGAIQKFCRTGQVRIDGKRVEAATRLVPGQTVRIPPLPTGPVPPPAPIRSADSETQRLLDSMVIYRDEQVIVLNKPYGLPVQGGPGITRHLDGMLDGLRYGHPDRPRLVHRLDRDTSGVIVLARSPGVAARLAAAFRTRAVQKTYWAVVAGRPVPVAGRVDLHLVRLSGKEKRVALGDRKDPEAAHAITDYRTLDHAARKLAWLELRPLTGRTHQLRVHCAALGAPILGDERYGIERNTDDRGRRNIAIVEGLSDEMHLHARRLSLPHPQGGSLTVEAELSPHIAGTFRMLGFHAQPAAAPERIT
;
A
#
# COMPACT_ATOMS: atom_id res chain seq x y z
N MET A 1 34.55 20.79 -13.44
CA MET A 1 33.35 20.72 -12.57
C MET A 1 33.80 20.23 -11.21
N SER A 2 33.53 21.01 -10.16
CA SER A 2 33.97 20.71 -8.79
C SER A 2 33.02 19.78 -8.07
N VAL A 3 33.54 19.02 -7.13
CA VAL A 3 32.75 18.24 -6.16
C VAL A 3 32.08 19.23 -5.23
N GLU A 4 30.76 19.14 -5.03
CA GLU A 4 29.97 19.94 -4.12
C GLU A 4 29.75 19.17 -2.80
N ALA A 5 29.64 19.88 -1.69
CA ALA A 5 29.23 19.34 -0.41
C ALA A 5 28.05 20.15 0.12
N ARG A 6 26.97 19.49 0.56
CA ARG A 6 25.75 20.15 1.04
C ARG A 6 25.28 19.53 2.35
N ALA A 7 25.01 20.40 3.33
CA ALA A 7 24.46 19.98 4.61
C ALA A 7 22.98 19.65 4.50
N VAL A 8 22.55 18.62 5.22
CA VAL A 8 21.15 18.20 5.37
C VAL A 8 20.48 19.10 6.40
N THR A 9 19.36 19.67 6.03
CA THR A 9 18.58 20.59 6.88
C THR A 9 17.54 19.85 7.73
N GLU A 10 16.96 20.52 8.74
CA GLU A 10 15.94 19.92 9.62
C GLU A 10 14.69 19.44 8.87
N ASP A 11 14.26 20.16 7.85
CA ASP A 11 13.10 19.79 7.01
C ASP A 11 13.38 18.61 6.05
N GLU A 12 14.63 18.17 6.00
CA GLU A 12 15.12 17.03 5.22
C GLU A 12 15.36 15.78 6.11
N ALA A 13 15.06 15.87 7.40
CA ALA A 13 15.17 14.75 8.33
C ALA A 13 14.42 13.51 7.82
N ASP A 14 15.08 12.33 7.93
CA ASP A 14 14.54 11.03 7.53
C ASP A 14 14.19 10.90 6.01
N LEU A 15 14.58 11.89 5.20
CA LEU A 15 14.42 11.79 3.75
C LEU A 15 15.41 10.77 3.18
N ARG A 16 14.97 9.93 2.25
CA ARG A 16 15.88 9.04 1.55
C ARG A 16 16.81 9.84 0.62
N LEU A 17 18.06 9.43 0.53
CA LEU A 17 19.08 10.08 -0.29
C LEU A 17 18.66 10.21 -1.77
N ASP A 18 18.02 9.20 -2.34
CA ASP A 18 17.53 9.25 -3.72
C ASP A 18 16.41 10.31 -3.91
N ARG A 19 15.56 10.53 -2.91
CA ARG A 19 14.52 11.57 -2.94
C ARG A 19 15.13 12.96 -2.71
N TRP A 20 16.13 13.04 -1.84
CA TRP A 20 16.90 14.26 -1.58
C TRP A 20 17.57 14.74 -2.87
N PHE A 21 18.21 13.83 -3.63
CA PHE A 21 18.78 14.17 -4.94
C PHE A 21 17.72 14.67 -5.92
N ARG A 22 16.56 14.05 -5.99
CA ARG A 22 15.48 14.53 -6.86
C ARG A 22 14.94 15.90 -6.49
N ARG A 23 14.96 16.25 -5.20
CA ARG A 23 14.54 17.56 -4.69
C ARG A 23 15.51 18.64 -5.12
N HIS A 24 16.81 18.40 -5.01
CA HIS A 24 17.87 19.38 -5.25
C HIS A 24 18.44 19.33 -6.66
N TYR A 25 18.42 18.18 -7.29
CA TYR A 25 19.03 17.90 -8.60
C TYR A 25 18.05 17.12 -9.48
N PRO A 26 16.96 17.75 -9.95
CA PRO A 26 15.85 17.05 -10.63
C PRO A 26 16.27 16.42 -11.98
N LEU A 27 17.38 16.85 -12.56
CA LEU A 27 17.94 16.28 -13.79
C LEU A 27 18.62 14.92 -13.58
N VAL A 28 18.95 14.57 -12.33
CA VAL A 28 19.65 13.32 -12.02
C VAL A 28 18.67 12.16 -11.96
N THR A 29 18.83 11.21 -12.88
CA THR A 29 17.97 10.02 -12.93
C THR A 29 18.22 9.07 -11.76
N GLN A 30 17.22 8.25 -11.40
CA GLN A 30 17.35 7.24 -10.36
C GLN A 30 18.54 6.28 -10.61
N GLY A 31 18.72 5.86 -11.87
CA GLY A 31 19.83 5.00 -12.25
C GLY A 31 21.20 5.65 -12.03
N ALA A 32 21.31 6.96 -12.32
CA ALA A 32 22.53 7.73 -12.07
C ALA A 32 22.82 7.81 -10.55
N ILE A 33 21.81 8.09 -9.71
CA ILE A 33 21.97 8.13 -8.25
C ILE A 33 22.45 6.77 -7.71
N GLN A 34 21.83 5.68 -8.14
CA GLN A 34 22.26 4.33 -7.75
C GLN A 34 23.70 4.03 -8.19
N LYS A 35 24.08 4.45 -9.41
CA LYS A 35 25.46 4.31 -9.92
C LYS A 35 26.43 5.12 -9.06
N PHE A 36 26.15 6.38 -8.74
CA PHE A 36 27.00 7.24 -7.91
C PHE A 36 27.20 6.70 -6.49
N CYS A 37 26.15 6.15 -5.87
CA CYS A 37 26.27 5.48 -4.58
C CYS A 37 27.12 4.22 -4.67
N ARG A 38 26.84 3.35 -5.64
CA ARG A 38 27.60 2.10 -5.86
C ARG A 38 29.09 2.35 -6.14
N THR A 39 29.42 3.37 -6.92
CA THR A 39 30.80 3.74 -7.23
C THR A 39 31.49 4.58 -6.14
N GLY A 40 30.76 4.95 -5.07
CA GLY A 40 31.27 5.76 -3.95
C GLY A 40 31.55 7.22 -4.31
N GLN A 41 30.96 7.72 -5.38
CA GLN A 41 31.02 9.13 -5.78
C GLN A 41 30.12 10.00 -4.88
N VAL A 42 28.97 9.47 -4.44
CA VAL A 42 28.15 10.05 -3.39
C VAL A 42 28.57 9.46 -2.04
N ARG A 43 28.75 10.32 -1.05
CA ARG A 43 29.10 9.95 0.33
C ARG A 43 28.36 10.83 1.32
N ILE A 44 28.09 10.31 2.51
CA ILE A 44 27.59 11.08 3.65
C ILE A 44 28.65 11.04 4.74
N ASP A 45 29.11 12.19 5.19
CA ASP A 45 30.20 12.33 6.18
C ASP A 45 31.43 11.46 5.83
N GLY A 46 31.80 11.46 4.53
CA GLY A 46 32.90 10.67 4.00
C GLY A 46 32.64 9.16 3.81
N LYS A 47 31.55 8.60 4.32
CA LYS A 47 31.22 7.18 4.26
C LYS A 47 30.44 6.83 2.99
N ARG A 48 30.65 5.61 2.44
CA ARG A 48 29.83 5.07 1.37
C ARG A 48 28.41 4.83 1.84
N VAL A 49 27.44 5.08 0.98
CA VAL A 49 26.02 4.98 1.29
C VAL A 49 25.24 4.38 0.12
N GLU A 50 24.06 3.90 0.41
CA GLU A 50 23.09 3.43 -0.60
C GLU A 50 22.10 4.54 -0.97
N ALA A 51 21.49 4.46 -2.14
CA ALA A 51 20.45 5.39 -2.58
C ALA A 51 19.22 5.41 -1.63
N ALA A 52 19.00 4.33 -0.90
CA ALA A 52 17.92 4.19 0.09
C ALA A 52 18.28 4.75 1.48
N THR A 53 19.55 5.13 1.74
CA THR A 53 20.00 5.64 3.02
C THR A 53 19.16 6.85 3.44
N ARG A 54 18.75 6.88 4.71
CA ARG A 54 17.99 7.99 5.28
C ARG A 54 18.93 9.02 5.85
N LEU A 55 18.59 10.28 5.61
CA LEU A 55 19.40 11.43 6.00
C LEU A 55 19.04 11.88 7.42
N VAL A 56 20.06 12.34 8.14
CA VAL A 56 19.93 12.95 9.46
C VAL A 56 20.35 14.41 9.34
N PRO A 57 19.64 15.37 9.95
CA PRO A 57 20.05 16.78 9.97
C PRO A 57 21.49 16.96 10.44
N GLY A 58 22.19 17.91 9.83
CA GLY A 58 23.60 18.17 10.10
C GLY A 58 24.59 17.28 9.35
N GLN A 59 24.16 16.18 8.75
CA GLN A 59 25.02 15.36 7.88
C GLN A 59 25.44 16.15 6.63
N THR A 60 26.63 15.84 6.10
CA THR A 60 27.14 16.45 4.86
C THR A 60 27.13 15.44 3.72
N VAL A 61 26.37 15.74 2.68
CA VAL A 61 26.30 14.93 1.45
C VAL A 61 27.35 15.44 0.44
N ARG A 62 28.30 14.58 0.08
CA ARG A 62 29.21 14.81 -1.03
C ARG A 62 28.55 14.48 -2.35
N ILE A 63 28.54 15.43 -3.29
CA ILE A 63 27.87 15.36 -4.58
C ILE A 63 28.93 15.35 -5.69
N PRO A 64 28.91 14.35 -6.58
CA PRO A 64 29.78 14.33 -7.74
C PRO A 64 29.43 15.45 -8.73
N PRO A 65 30.28 15.76 -9.71
CA PRO A 65 29.91 16.64 -10.80
C PRO A 65 28.65 16.14 -11.50
N LEU A 66 27.59 16.96 -11.49
CA LEU A 66 26.30 16.61 -12.07
C LEU A 66 26.10 17.26 -13.44
N PRO A 67 25.27 16.69 -14.33
CA PRO A 67 24.92 17.33 -15.58
C PRO A 67 24.25 18.70 -15.28
N THR A 68 24.78 19.76 -15.83
CA THR A 68 24.19 21.10 -15.80
C THR A 68 23.34 21.28 -17.05
N GLY A 69 22.10 21.65 -16.89
CA GLY A 69 21.16 21.97 -17.98
C GLY A 69 19.97 22.73 -17.45
N PRO A 70 19.13 23.33 -18.31
CA PRO A 70 17.91 23.95 -17.88
C PRO A 70 17.03 22.89 -17.19
N VAL A 71 16.53 23.21 -15.98
CA VAL A 71 15.55 22.36 -15.30
C VAL A 71 14.31 22.32 -16.20
N PRO A 72 13.84 21.15 -16.64
CA PRO A 72 12.61 21.09 -17.41
C PRO A 72 11.49 21.81 -16.64
N PRO A 73 10.67 22.60 -17.29
CA PRO A 73 9.52 23.19 -16.62
C PRO A 73 8.71 22.08 -15.96
N PRO A 74 8.08 22.33 -14.79
CA PRO A 74 7.20 21.36 -14.17
C PRO A 74 6.23 20.83 -15.23
N ALA A 75 6.11 19.52 -15.31
CA ALA A 75 5.19 18.92 -16.28
C ALA A 75 3.82 19.58 -16.14
N PRO A 76 3.17 19.96 -17.24
CA PRO A 76 1.87 20.62 -17.17
C PRO A 76 0.93 19.74 -16.32
N ILE A 77 0.17 20.41 -15.44
CA ILE A 77 -0.87 19.74 -14.66
C ILE A 77 -1.82 19.09 -15.67
N ARG A 78 -1.72 17.78 -15.83
CA ARG A 78 -2.64 17.04 -16.67
C ARG A 78 -3.98 17.02 -15.95
N SER A 79 -4.94 17.80 -16.43
CA SER A 79 -6.33 17.62 -16.01
C SER A 79 -6.71 16.17 -16.29
N ALA A 80 -7.30 15.50 -15.32
CA ALA A 80 -7.89 14.20 -15.55
C ALA A 80 -8.99 14.37 -16.61
N ASP A 81 -9.11 13.40 -17.52
CA ASP A 81 -10.28 13.37 -18.41
C ASP A 81 -11.55 13.19 -17.55
N SER A 82 -12.71 13.51 -18.15
CA SER A 82 -13.99 13.53 -17.42
C SER A 82 -14.38 12.18 -16.81
N GLU A 83 -13.95 11.07 -17.40
CA GLU A 83 -14.20 9.71 -16.87
C GLU A 83 -13.31 9.43 -15.67
N THR A 84 -12.01 9.73 -15.78
CA THR A 84 -11.05 9.59 -14.68
C THR A 84 -11.44 10.47 -13.50
N GLN A 85 -11.89 11.71 -13.75
CA GLN A 85 -12.33 12.61 -12.68
C GLN A 85 -13.56 12.05 -11.95
N ARG A 86 -14.58 11.58 -12.69
CA ARG A 86 -15.76 10.94 -12.07
C ARG A 86 -15.40 9.72 -11.24
N LEU A 87 -14.48 8.89 -11.72
CA LEU A 87 -13.99 7.75 -10.95
C LEU A 87 -13.29 8.21 -9.67
N LEU A 88 -12.41 9.21 -9.75
CA LEU A 88 -11.71 9.75 -8.58
C LEU A 88 -12.68 10.30 -7.56
N ASP A 89 -13.65 11.11 -7.98
CA ASP A 89 -14.63 11.73 -7.10
C ASP A 89 -15.52 10.69 -6.42
N SER A 90 -15.89 9.61 -7.14
CA SER A 90 -16.67 8.51 -6.57
C SER A 90 -15.92 7.70 -5.50
N MET A 91 -14.59 7.75 -5.51
CA MET A 91 -13.76 7.06 -4.51
C MET A 91 -13.58 7.87 -3.22
N VAL A 92 -13.79 9.20 -3.24
CA VAL A 92 -13.51 10.05 -2.08
C VAL A 92 -14.54 9.80 -0.98
N ILE A 93 -14.08 9.33 0.19
CA ILE A 93 -14.91 9.12 1.38
C ILE A 93 -14.64 10.12 2.51
N TYR A 94 -13.48 10.80 2.47
CA TYR A 94 -13.14 11.89 3.37
C TYR A 94 -12.13 12.83 2.72
N ARG A 95 -12.23 14.13 3.00
CA ARG A 95 -11.27 15.13 2.56
C ARG A 95 -11.24 16.31 3.52
N ASP A 96 -10.03 16.76 3.84
CA ASP A 96 -9.76 18.04 4.51
C ASP A 96 -8.51 18.72 3.92
N GLU A 97 -7.94 19.72 4.61
CA GLU A 97 -6.75 20.44 4.15
C GLU A 97 -5.46 19.61 4.19
N GLN A 98 -5.43 18.50 4.92
CA GLN A 98 -4.23 17.68 5.12
C GLN A 98 -4.27 16.37 4.37
N VAL A 99 -5.43 15.73 4.32
CA VAL A 99 -5.57 14.37 3.81
C VAL A 99 -6.76 14.21 2.86
N ILE A 100 -6.66 13.22 1.99
CA ILE A 100 -7.78 12.69 1.21
C ILE A 100 -7.82 11.20 1.48
N VAL A 101 -9.00 10.66 1.79
CA VAL A 101 -9.20 9.22 1.98
C VAL A 101 -10.13 8.70 0.90
N LEU A 102 -9.71 7.61 0.27
CA LEU A 102 -10.43 6.99 -0.84
C LEU A 102 -10.90 5.58 -0.46
N ASN A 103 -12.04 5.17 -0.98
CA ASN A 103 -12.43 3.78 -1.12
C ASN A 103 -11.92 3.27 -2.46
N LYS A 104 -10.73 2.66 -2.48
CA LYS A 104 -10.12 2.14 -3.70
C LYS A 104 -10.93 0.95 -4.25
N PRO A 105 -11.36 0.94 -5.51
CA PRO A 105 -12.04 -0.21 -6.09
C PRO A 105 -11.08 -1.40 -6.24
N TYR A 106 -11.64 -2.58 -6.37
CA TYR A 106 -10.95 -3.79 -6.81
C TYR A 106 -10.30 -3.57 -8.19
N GLY A 107 -9.20 -4.22 -8.46
CA GLY A 107 -8.55 -4.23 -9.78
C GLY A 107 -7.71 -2.99 -10.12
N LEU A 108 -7.84 -1.87 -9.37
CA LEU A 108 -7.07 -0.65 -9.60
C LEU A 108 -5.68 -0.73 -8.94
N PRO A 109 -4.57 -0.78 -9.70
CA PRO A 109 -3.22 -0.70 -9.13
C PRO A 109 -2.99 0.65 -8.44
N VAL A 110 -2.29 0.63 -7.29
CA VAL A 110 -1.92 1.88 -6.60
C VAL A 110 -0.77 2.59 -7.31
N GLN A 111 0.22 1.83 -7.80
CA GLN A 111 1.41 2.36 -8.47
C GLN A 111 1.62 1.71 -9.83
N GLY A 112 2.23 2.45 -10.75
CA GLY A 112 2.64 1.95 -12.05
C GLY A 112 3.77 0.91 -11.96
N GLY A 113 3.94 0.18 -13.06
CA GLY A 113 4.97 -0.83 -13.25
C GLY A 113 4.99 -1.27 -14.71
N PRO A 114 5.87 -2.23 -15.09
CA PRO A 114 5.88 -2.76 -16.45
C PRO A 114 4.49 -3.23 -16.88
N GLY A 115 3.99 -2.70 -18.01
CA GLY A 115 2.66 -3.03 -18.55
C GLY A 115 1.47 -2.40 -17.82
N ILE A 116 1.69 -1.54 -16.80
CA ILE A 116 0.61 -0.86 -16.08
C ILE A 116 0.57 0.62 -16.50
N THR A 117 -0.40 0.97 -17.31
CA THR A 117 -0.62 2.33 -17.81
C THR A 117 -1.58 3.14 -16.95
N ARG A 118 -2.63 2.50 -16.40
CA ARG A 118 -3.64 3.12 -15.54
C ARG A 118 -3.44 2.68 -14.08
N HIS A 119 -3.13 3.61 -13.20
CA HIS A 119 -2.92 3.37 -11.77
C HIS A 119 -3.22 4.61 -10.95
N LEU A 120 -3.58 4.44 -9.67
CA LEU A 120 -4.01 5.52 -8.80
C LEU A 120 -2.97 6.67 -8.73
N ASP A 121 -1.68 6.34 -8.53
CA ASP A 121 -0.63 7.37 -8.47
C ASP A 121 -0.58 8.23 -9.74
N GLY A 122 -0.81 7.66 -10.92
CA GLY A 122 -0.85 8.42 -12.18
C GLY A 122 -2.03 9.41 -12.29
N MET A 123 -3.09 9.21 -11.52
CA MET A 123 -4.32 9.99 -11.56
C MET A 123 -4.42 11.05 -10.46
N LEU A 124 -3.47 11.12 -9.50
CA LEU A 124 -3.57 11.96 -8.30
C LEU A 124 -3.66 13.46 -8.58
N ASP A 125 -3.27 13.93 -9.77
CA ASP A 125 -3.45 15.36 -10.14
C ASP A 125 -4.93 15.76 -10.15
N GLY A 126 -5.86 14.85 -10.50
CA GLY A 126 -7.30 15.08 -10.43
C GLY A 126 -7.86 15.25 -9.02
N LEU A 127 -7.08 14.89 -7.99
CA LEU A 127 -7.45 15.04 -6.57
C LEU A 127 -6.83 16.27 -5.90
N ARG A 128 -6.28 17.23 -6.64
CA ARG A 128 -5.73 18.46 -6.06
C ARG A 128 -6.82 19.31 -5.41
N TYR A 129 -7.99 19.39 -6.00
CA TYR A 129 -9.08 20.27 -5.53
C TYR A 129 -8.61 21.69 -5.21
N GLY A 130 -7.88 22.32 -6.14
CA GLY A 130 -7.34 23.66 -5.97
C GLY A 130 -6.08 23.79 -5.11
N HIS A 131 -5.63 22.69 -4.49
CA HIS A 131 -4.39 22.70 -3.69
C HIS A 131 -3.14 22.79 -4.61
N PRO A 132 -2.11 23.60 -4.25
CA PRO A 132 -0.92 23.77 -5.08
C PRO A 132 -0.11 22.47 -5.21
N ASP A 133 -0.03 21.69 -4.14
CA ASP A 133 0.67 20.42 -4.15
C ASP A 133 -0.19 19.29 -4.73
N ARG A 134 0.45 18.38 -5.45
CA ARG A 134 -0.14 17.11 -5.87
C ARG A 134 -0.27 16.17 -4.68
N PRO A 135 -1.42 15.52 -4.46
CA PRO A 135 -1.56 14.51 -3.42
C PRO A 135 -0.55 13.38 -3.55
N ARG A 136 -0.15 12.80 -2.43
CA ARG A 136 0.94 11.82 -2.33
C ARG A 136 0.49 10.55 -1.65
N LEU A 137 0.91 9.41 -2.20
CA LEU A 137 0.77 8.11 -1.55
C LEU A 137 1.68 8.03 -0.32
N VAL A 138 1.15 7.55 0.80
CA VAL A 138 1.89 7.29 2.04
C VAL A 138 1.91 5.80 2.41
N HIS A 139 0.99 5.04 1.84
CA HIS A 139 0.95 3.58 1.90
C HIS A 139 0.37 3.02 0.60
N ARG A 140 0.23 1.70 0.54
CA ARG A 140 -0.32 1.01 -0.64
C ARG A 140 -1.22 -0.14 -0.24
N LEU A 141 -2.16 -0.46 -1.13
CA LEU A 141 -2.90 -1.70 -1.21
C LEU A 141 -2.47 -2.48 -2.46
N ASP A 142 -2.65 -3.79 -2.46
CA ASP A 142 -2.47 -4.59 -3.67
C ASP A 142 -3.53 -4.21 -4.72
N ARG A 143 -3.28 -4.51 -5.99
CA ARG A 143 -4.22 -4.24 -7.09
C ARG A 143 -5.62 -4.76 -6.77
N ASP A 144 -5.67 -6.01 -6.32
CA ASP A 144 -6.90 -6.77 -6.12
C ASP A 144 -7.48 -6.63 -4.70
N THR A 145 -6.87 -5.81 -3.85
CA THR A 145 -7.42 -5.41 -2.54
C THR A 145 -8.16 -4.10 -2.69
N SER A 146 -9.44 -4.06 -2.31
CA SER A 146 -10.27 -2.85 -2.27
C SER A 146 -10.23 -2.16 -0.92
N GLY A 147 -10.81 -0.96 -0.81
CA GLY A 147 -11.05 -0.28 0.47
C GLY A 147 -10.16 0.91 0.76
N VAL A 148 -10.06 1.27 2.04
CA VAL A 148 -9.47 2.53 2.53
C VAL A 148 -8.02 2.70 2.14
N ILE A 149 -7.73 3.80 1.43
CA ILE A 149 -6.37 4.29 1.18
C ILE A 149 -6.31 5.79 1.48
N VAL A 150 -5.29 6.23 2.25
CA VAL A 150 -5.09 7.64 2.60
C VAL A 150 -3.98 8.26 1.76
N LEU A 151 -4.22 9.49 1.32
CA LEU A 151 -3.30 10.35 0.59
C LEU A 151 -2.96 11.58 1.44
N ALA A 152 -1.73 12.04 1.35
CA ALA A 152 -1.31 13.31 1.93
C ALA A 152 -1.46 14.43 0.90
N ARG A 153 -1.96 15.59 1.29
CA ARG A 153 -2.12 16.75 0.39
C ARG A 153 -0.85 17.59 0.23
N SER A 154 0.15 17.42 1.12
CA SER A 154 1.43 18.13 1.02
C SER A 154 2.62 17.22 1.35
N PRO A 155 3.87 17.62 0.99
CA PRO A 155 5.08 16.87 1.34
C PRO A 155 5.26 16.71 2.86
N GLY A 156 5.00 17.75 3.65
CA GLY A 156 5.13 17.71 5.12
C GLY A 156 4.12 16.74 5.75
N VAL A 157 2.88 16.74 5.27
CA VAL A 157 1.86 15.77 5.69
C VAL A 157 2.26 14.35 5.30
N ALA A 158 2.81 14.15 4.10
CA ALA A 158 3.28 12.84 3.66
C ALA A 158 4.39 12.27 4.56
N ALA A 159 5.31 13.11 5.02
CA ALA A 159 6.37 12.71 5.95
C ALA A 159 5.79 12.27 7.31
N ARG A 160 4.86 13.05 7.88
CA ARG A 160 4.19 12.73 9.15
C ARG A 160 3.39 11.44 9.08
N LEU A 161 2.57 11.26 8.06
CA LEU A 161 1.80 10.03 7.87
C LEU A 161 2.71 8.83 7.64
N ALA A 162 3.76 8.96 6.81
CA ALA A 162 4.73 7.88 6.61
C ALA A 162 5.43 7.47 7.92
N ALA A 163 5.72 8.42 8.82
CA ALA A 163 6.22 8.12 10.16
C ALA A 163 5.19 7.36 11.00
N ALA A 164 3.92 7.78 11.00
CA ALA A 164 2.84 7.10 11.72
C ALA A 164 2.66 5.64 11.25
N PHE A 165 2.74 5.39 9.93
CA PHE A 165 2.70 4.02 9.39
C PHE A 165 3.91 3.17 9.84
N ARG A 166 5.11 3.76 9.98
CA ARG A 166 6.30 3.03 10.45
C ARG A 166 6.25 2.70 11.94
N THR A 167 5.76 3.62 12.75
CA THR A 167 5.67 3.46 14.22
C THR A 167 4.48 2.62 14.65
N ARG A 168 3.69 2.07 13.71
CA ARG A 168 2.48 1.30 13.97
C ARG A 168 1.38 2.09 14.71
N ALA A 169 1.44 3.42 14.69
CA ALA A 169 0.39 4.27 15.24
C ALA A 169 -0.91 4.21 14.41
N VAL A 170 -0.82 3.69 13.17
CA VAL A 170 -1.96 3.48 12.28
C VAL A 170 -2.54 2.10 12.50
N GLN A 171 -3.81 2.04 12.91
CA GLN A 171 -4.58 0.81 13.03
C GLN A 171 -5.32 0.51 11.72
N LYS A 172 -5.21 -0.72 11.26
CA LYS A 172 -5.80 -1.19 10.00
C LYS A 172 -6.68 -2.39 10.29
N THR A 173 -7.91 -2.35 9.81
CA THR A 173 -8.82 -3.49 9.87
C THR A 173 -9.22 -3.88 8.46
N TYR A 174 -9.02 -5.15 8.14
CA TYR A 174 -9.44 -5.73 6.86
C TYR A 174 -10.52 -6.77 7.10
N TRP A 175 -11.41 -6.90 6.14
CA TRP A 175 -12.35 -7.99 6.06
C TRP A 175 -12.00 -8.89 4.88
N ALA A 176 -12.12 -10.19 5.10
CA ALA A 176 -11.90 -11.20 4.07
C ALA A 176 -12.96 -12.29 4.13
N VAL A 177 -13.41 -12.76 2.97
CA VAL A 177 -14.10 -14.05 2.88
C VAL A 177 -13.06 -15.09 2.52
N VAL A 178 -12.99 -16.16 3.31
CA VAL A 178 -12.01 -17.23 3.17
C VAL A 178 -12.67 -18.57 2.93
N ALA A 179 -11.98 -19.46 2.22
CA ALA A 179 -12.38 -20.84 2.05
C ALA A 179 -11.96 -21.66 3.27
N GLY A 180 -12.93 -22.33 3.89
CA GLY A 180 -12.74 -23.02 5.16
C GLY A 180 -13.09 -22.13 6.36
N ARG A 181 -12.88 -22.66 7.55
CA ARG A 181 -13.09 -21.99 8.83
C ARG A 181 -11.85 -22.18 9.69
N PRO A 182 -11.13 -21.11 10.04
CA PRO A 182 -9.98 -21.23 10.94
C PRO A 182 -10.37 -21.80 12.31
N VAL A 183 -9.52 -22.66 12.84
CA VAL A 183 -9.59 -23.16 14.20
C VAL A 183 -8.22 -22.94 14.85
N PRO A 184 -8.18 -22.15 15.95
CA PRO A 184 -9.27 -21.50 16.69
C PRO A 184 -9.94 -20.36 15.88
N VAL A 185 -11.13 -19.92 16.31
CA VAL A 185 -11.91 -18.88 15.63
C VAL A 185 -11.30 -17.48 15.73
N ALA A 186 -10.34 -17.29 16.62
CA ALA A 186 -9.56 -16.06 16.76
C ALA A 186 -8.15 -16.41 17.23
N GLY A 187 -7.18 -15.58 16.85
CA GLY A 187 -5.79 -15.81 17.23
C GLY A 187 -4.83 -14.85 16.56
N ARG A 188 -3.55 -15.20 16.63
CA ARG A 188 -2.45 -14.47 16.02
C ARG A 188 -1.68 -15.35 15.06
N VAL A 189 -1.44 -14.86 13.86
CA VAL A 189 -0.48 -15.43 12.92
C VAL A 189 0.82 -14.65 13.04
N ASP A 190 1.87 -15.33 13.44
CA ASP A 190 3.22 -14.75 13.65
C ASP A 190 4.22 -15.59 12.85
N LEU A 191 4.60 -15.09 11.68
CA LEU A 191 5.40 -15.81 10.69
C LEU A 191 6.49 -14.92 10.10
N HIS A 192 7.47 -15.53 9.45
CA HIS A 192 8.46 -14.84 8.63
C HIS A 192 8.12 -15.04 7.17
N LEU A 193 8.17 -13.97 6.40
CA LEU A 193 7.81 -13.96 4.98
C LEU A 193 9.01 -13.58 4.13
N VAL A 194 9.31 -14.38 3.12
CA VAL A 194 10.39 -14.15 2.17
C VAL A 194 9.82 -13.88 0.78
N ARG A 195 10.42 -12.96 0.06
CA ARG A 195 10.05 -12.69 -1.34
C ARG A 195 10.82 -13.66 -2.23
N LEU A 196 10.10 -14.51 -2.95
CA LEU A 196 10.72 -15.42 -3.92
C LEU A 196 11.20 -14.65 -5.15
N SER A 197 12.41 -14.97 -5.59
CA SER A 197 12.97 -14.51 -6.86
C SER A 197 12.24 -15.21 -8.01
N GLY A 198 11.88 -14.47 -9.07
CA GLY A 198 11.24 -15.03 -10.25
C GLY A 198 10.15 -14.16 -10.87
N LYS A 199 9.59 -14.62 -12.01
CA LYS A 199 8.56 -13.87 -12.76
C LYS A 199 7.28 -13.63 -11.97
N GLU A 200 6.92 -14.52 -11.07
CA GLU A 200 5.64 -14.46 -10.34
C GLU A 200 5.62 -13.55 -9.12
N LYS A 201 6.76 -13.04 -8.66
CA LYS A 201 6.86 -12.17 -7.46
C LYS A 201 6.02 -12.69 -6.27
N ARG A 202 6.10 -13.99 -6.00
CA ARG A 202 5.40 -14.62 -4.87
C ARG A 202 6.09 -14.29 -3.55
N VAL A 203 5.33 -14.35 -2.46
CA VAL A 203 5.83 -14.34 -1.09
C VAL A 203 5.54 -15.71 -0.50
N ALA A 204 6.51 -16.29 0.19
CA ALA A 204 6.40 -17.59 0.84
C ALA A 204 6.69 -17.48 2.33
N LEU A 205 6.41 -18.54 3.06
CA LEU A 205 6.91 -18.69 4.42
C LEU A 205 8.42 -18.81 4.38
N GLY A 206 9.10 -18.00 5.17
CA GLY A 206 10.56 -17.99 5.29
C GLY A 206 11.01 -18.59 6.63
N ASP A 207 12.24 -19.06 6.69
CA ASP A 207 12.87 -19.42 7.95
C ASP A 207 13.18 -18.14 8.74
N ARG A 208 13.04 -18.19 10.08
CA ARG A 208 13.44 -17.10 10.98
C ARG A 208 14.92 -16.75 10.86
N LYS A 209 15.74 -17.71 10.45
CA LYS A 209 17.19 -17.54 10.26
C LYS A 209 17.56 -16.95 8.90
N ASP A 210 16.62 -16.89 7.96
CA ASP A 210 16.84 -16.27 6.64
C ASP A 210 16.94 -14.74 6.79
N PRO A 211 18.08 -14.13 6.46
CA PRO A 211 18.27 -12.68 6.58
C PRO A 211 17.33 -11.85 5.69
N GLU A 212 16.78 -12.45 4.63
CA GLU A 212 15.81 -11.81 3.75
C GLU A 212 14.36 -11.99 4.23
N ALA A 213 14.11 -12.87 5.18
CA ALA A 213 12.78 -13.11 5.71
C ALA A 213 12.35 -11.98 6.67
N ALA A 214 11.21 -11.39 6.38
CA ALA A 214 10.67 -10.27 7.14
C ALA A 214 9.58 -10.74 8.11
N HIS A 215 9.72 -10.41 9.39
CA HIS A 215 8.73 -10.72 10.42
C HIS A 215 7.36 -10.09 10.10
N ALA A 216 6.31 -10.88 10.17
CA ALA A 216 4.94 -10.52 9.82
C ALA A 216 3.96 -11.02 10.88
N ILE A 217 3.13 -10.11 11.40
CA ILE A 217 2.17 -10.42 12.48
C ILE A 217 0.79 -9.91 12.07
N THR A 218 -0.22 -10.78 12.20
CA THR A 218 -1.64 -10.44 12.00
C THR A 218 -2.49 -11.07 13.07
N ASP A 219 -3.30 -10.27 13.77
CA ASP A 219 -4.38 -10.77 14.58
C ASP A 219 -5.61 -11.03 13.70
N TYR A 220 -6.32 -12.14 13.96
CA TYR A 220 -7.52 -12.48 13.21
C TYR A 220 -8.66 -12.90 14.12
N ARG A 221 -9.89 -12.72 13.64
CA ARG A 221 -11.11 -13.18 14.28
C ARG A 221 -12.15 -13.56 13.23
N THR A 222 -12.77 -14.73 13.35
CA THR A 222 -13.95 -15.09 12.57
C THR A 222 -15.14 -14.30 13.09
N LEU A 223 -15.78 -13.54 12.22
CA LEU A 223 -16.96 -12.75 12.53
C LEU A 223 -18.23 -13.56 12.28
N ASP A 224 -18.25 -14.33 11.18
CA ASP A 224 -19.36 -15.18 10.81
C ASP A 224 -18.88 -16.30 9.87
N HIS A 225 -19.73 -17.29 9.59
CA HIS A 225 -19.42 -18.38 8.67
C HIS A 225 -20.66 -18.96 7.99
N ALA A 226 -20.51 -19.39 6.75
CA ALA A 226 -21.54 -20.10 5.99
C ALA A 226 -21.16 -21.58 5.91
N ALA A 227 -21.93 -22.42 6.61
CA ALA A 227 -21.64 -23.84 6.86
C ALA A 227 -20.19 -24.01 7.38
N ARG A 228 -19.48 -25.06 6.91
CA ARG A 228 -18.04 -25.26 7.21
C ARG A 228 -17.13 -24.85 6.05
N LYS A 229 -17.69 -24.26 5.00
CA LYS A 229 -17.00 -24.06 3.71
C LYS A 229 -16.43 -22.64 3.57
N LEU A 230 -17.08 -21.65 4.15
CA LEU A 230 -16.69 -20.24 4.04
C LEU A 230 -16.78 -19.54 5.39
N ALA A 231 -15.86 -18.60 5.63
CA ALA A 231 -15.91 -17.75 6.81
C ALA A 231 -15.60 -16.30 6.45
N TRP A 232 -16.21 -15.37 7.18
CA TRP A 232 -15.88 -13.96 7.16
C TRP A 232 -14.93 -13.65 8.30
N LEU A 233 -13.73 -13.17 7.98
CA LEU A 233 -12.68 -12.82 8.92
C LEU A 233 -12.48 -11.32 9.04
N GLU A 234 -12.26 -10.87 10.27
CA GLU A 234 -11.60 -9.63 10.58
C GLU A 234 -10.10 -9.90 10.73
N LEU A 235 -9.27 -9.11 10.04
CA LEU A 235 -7.81 -9.22 10.04
C LEU A 235 -7.21 -7.87 10.45
N ARG A 236 -6.35 -7.87 11.47
CA ARG A 236 -5.65 -6.67 11.99
C ARG A 236 -4.14 -6.86 11.85
N PRO A 237 -3.54 -6.43 10.72
CA PRO A 237 -2.11 -6.56 10.53
C PRO A 237 -1.33 -5.56 11.40
N LEU A 238 -0.45 -6.05 12.27
CA LEU A 238 0.48 -5.25 13.08
C LEU A 238 1.72 -4.85 12.29
N THR A 239 2.01 -5.55 11.21
CA THR A 239 3.07 -5.27 10.23
C THR A 239 2.43 -5.04 8.86
N GLY A 240 3.22 -4.64 7.85
CA GLY A 240 2.70 -4.34 6.50
C GLY A 240 3.61 -4.94 5.42
N ARG A 241 3.79 -6.27 5.40
CA ARG A 241 4.59 -6.95 4.37
C ARG A 241 3.76 -7.17 3.12
N THR A 242 4.44 -7.26 1.97
CA THR A 242 3.78 -7.58 0.70
C THR A 242 2.99 -8.87 0.83
N HIS A 243 1.75 -8.89 0.37
CA HIS A 243 0.82 -10.02 0.39
C HIS A 243 0.61 -10.67 1.79
N GLN A 244 0.96 -9.97 2.88
CA GLN A 244 0.95 -10.54 4.24
C GLN A 244 -0.35 -11.26 4.58
N LEU A 245 -1.50 -10.57 4.46
CA LEU A 245 -2.80 -11.13 4.82
C LEU A 245 -3.15 -12.35 3.98
N ARG A 246 -2.79 -12.34 2.71
CA ARG A 246 -3.05 -13.41 1.76
C ARG A 246 -2.28 -14.68 2.15
N VAL A 247 -0.97 -14.55 2.43
CA VAL A 247 -0.13 -15.67 2.88
C VAL A 247 -0.56 -16.16 4.27
N HIS A 248 -0.91 -15.26 5.19
CA HIS A 248 -1.37 -15.63 6.52
C HIS A 248 -2.68 -16.42 6.49
N CYS A 249 -3.66 -16.00 5.68
CA CYS A 249 -4.90 -16.75 5.51
C CYS A 249 -4.64 -18.14 4.90
N ALA A 250 -3.76 -18.24 3.92
CA ALA A 250 -3.37 -19.53 3.34
C ALA A 250 -2.67 -20.43 4.38
N ALA A 251 -1.79 -19.87 5.22
CA ALA A 251 -1.11 -20.60 6.30
C ALA A 251 -2.07 -21.09 7.40
N LEU A 252 -3.20 -20.40 7.61
CA LEU A 252 -4.28 -20.85 8.48
C LEU A 252 -5.12 -22.01 7.89
N GLY A 253 -4.81 -22.46 6.67
CA GLY A 253 -5.65 -23.40 5.93
C GLY A 253 -7.00 -22.82 5.48
N ALA A 254 -7.12 -21.49 5.50
CA ALA A 254 -8.31 -20.74 5.13
C ALA A 254 -7.95 -19.64 4.12
N PRO A 255 -7.54 -19.98 2.88
CA PRO A 255 -7.13 -19.02 1.88
C PRO A 255 -8.27 -18.08 1.49
N ILE A 256 -7.92 -16.85 1.09
CA ILE A 256 -8.90 -15.84 0.68
C ILE A 256 -9.59 -16.28 -0.60
N LEU A 257 -10.92 -16.17 -0.63
CA LEU A 257 -11.72 -16.47 -1.81
C LEU A 257 -11.32 -15.57 -2.99
N GLY A 258 -11.13 -16.16 -4.17
CA GLY A 258 -10.68 -15.44 -5.37
C GLY A 258 -9.20 -15.07 -5.39
N ASP A 259 -8.40 -15.51 -4.40
CA ASP A 259 -6.96 -15.28 -4.44
C ASP A 259 -6.27 -16.21 -5.45
N GLU A 260 -5.83 -15.64 -6.57
CA GLU A 260 -5.19 -16.40 -7.66
C GLU A 260 -3.81 -16.98 -7.31
N ARG A 261 -3.13 -16.45 -6.29
CA ARG A 261 -1.75 -16.80 -5.96
C ARG A 261 -1.62 -17.73 -4.78
N TYR A 262 -2.48 -17.54 -3.78
CA TYR A 262 -2.41 -18.23 -2.49
C TYR A 262 -3.71 -18.99 -2.18
N GLY A 263 -4.67 -18.97 -3.12
CA GLY A 263 -5.92 -19.71 -3.02
C GLY A 263 -5.71 -21.22 -3.06
N ILE A 264 -6.81 -21.97 -2.94
CA ILE A 264 -6.82 -23.42 -3.10
C ILE A 264 -6.32 -23.77 -4.50
N GLU A 265 -5.47 -24.80 -4.60
CA GLU A 265 -5.05 -25.32 -5.92
C GLU A 265 -6.28 -25.59 -6.79
N ARG A 266 -6.31 -24.91 -7.92
CA ARG A 266 -7.44 -24.96 -8.83
C ARG A 266 -7.32 -26.24 -9.67
N ASN A 267 -8.12 -27.21 -9.40
CA ASN A 267 -8.37 -28.26 -10.38
C ASN A 267 -9.00 -27.58 -11.60
N THR A 268 -8.27 -27.52 -12.67
CA THR A 268 -8.84 -27.16 -13.98
C THR A 268 -9.68 -28.33 -14.46
N ASP A 269 -10.92 -28.05 -14.91
CA ASP A 269 -11.70 -29.04 -15.64
C ASP A 269 -11.00 -29.43 -16.97
N ASP A 270 -11.40 -30.51 -17.61
CA ASP A 270 -10.84 -30.98 -18.88
C ASP A 270 -10.87 -29.96 -20.04
N ARG A 271 -11.49 -28.78 -19.82
CA ARG A 271 -11.56 -27.64 -20.73
C ARG A 271 -10.69 -26.46 -20.31
N GLY A 272 -9.81 -26.65 -19.32
CA GLY A 272 -8.93 -25.60 -18.81
C GLY A 272 -9.65 -24.50 -18.02
N ARG A 273 -10.92 -24.68 -17.65
CA ARG A 273 -11.66 -23.74 -16.82
C ARG A 273 -11.31 -23.96 -15.35
N ARG A 274 -11.02 -22.88 -14.68
CA ARG A 274 -10.64 -22.89 -13.27
C ARG A 274 -11.85 -23.18 -12.41
N ASN A 275 -11.90 -24.35 -11.80
CA ASN A 275 -13.02 -24.77 -10.98
C ASN A 275 -12.83 -24.26 -9.53
N ILE A 276 -13.38 -23.08 -9.21
CA ILE A 276 -13.54 -22.60 -7.83
C ILE A 276 -14.97 -22.90 -7.38
N ALA A 277 -15.40 -24.13 -7.50
CA ALA A 277 -16.74 -24.51 -7.05
C ALA A 277 -16.76 -24.69 -5.52
N ILE A 278 -16.48 -23.64 -4.75
CA ILE A 278 -16.81 -23.66 -3.32
C ILE A 278 -18.30 -23.40 -3.15
N VAL A 279 -18.85 -22.44 -3.89
CA VAL A 279 -20.28 -22.15 -3.97
C VAL A 279 -20.57 -21.58 -5.36
N GLU A 280 -21.54 -22.11 -6.08
CA GLU A 280 -21.97 -21.60 -7.37
C GLU A 280 -22.54 -20.18 -7.24
N GLY A 281 -22.20 -19.29 -8.18
CA GLY A 281 -22.67 -17.91 -8.21
C GLY A 281 -21.83 -16.91 -7.41
N LEU A 282 -20.75 -17.32 -6.73
CA LEU A 282 -19.80 -16.38 -6.10
C LEU A 282 -18.86 -15.78 -7.15
N SER A 283 -18.46 -14.51 -6.90
CA SER A 283 -17.46 -13.83 -7.74
C SER A 283 -16.08 -14.49 -7.60
N ASP A 284 -15.36 -14.57 -8.74
CA ASP A 284 -13.96 -15.02 -8.78
C ASP A 284 -12.95 -13.93 -8.32
N GLU A 285 -13.43 -12.73 -8.07
CA GLU A 285 -12.59 -11.61 -7.61
C GLU A 285 -12.13 -11.85 -6.16
N MET A 286 -10.92 -11.37 -5.82
CA MET A 286 -10.35 -11.59 -4.48
C MET A 286 -11.15 -10.86 -3.39
N HIS A 287 -11.64 -11.60 -2.41
CA HIS A 287 -12.45 -11.11 -1.31
C HIS A 287 -11.60 -10.60 -0.14
N LEU A 288 -10.82 -9.53 -0.38
CA LEU A 288 -10.03 -8.82 0.62
C LEU A 288 -10.28 -7.32 0.54
N HIS A 289 -10.75 -6.75 1.64
CA HIS A 289 -11.16 -5.35 1.71
C HIS A 289 -10.55 -4.64 2.92
N ALA A 290 -9.86 -3.52 2.70
CA ALA A 290 -9.40 -2.62 3.75
C ALA A 290 -10.61 -1.85 4.31
N ARG A 291 -11.27 -2.44 5.32
CA ARG A 291 -12.54 -1.95 5.85
C ARG A 291 -12.41 -0.65 6.64
N ARG A 292 -11.39 -0.55 7.53
CA ARG A 292 -11.25 0.57 8.46
C ARG A 292 -9.79 0.96 8.62
N LEU A 293 -9.57 2.27 8.71
CA LEU A 293 -8.29 2.89 9.01
C LEU A 293 -8.47 3.91 10.13
N SER A 294 -7.69 3.77 11.23
CA SER A 294 -7.58 4.79 12.27
C SER A 294 -6.13 5.27 12.35
N LEU A 295 -5.91 6.57 12.32
CA LEU A 295 -4.57 7.17 12.29
C LEU A 295 -4.50 8.47 13.07
N PRO A 296 -3.32 8.82 13.62
CA PRO A 296 -3.09 10.17 14.15
C PRO A 296 -3.27 11.19 13.03
N HIS A 297 -4.13 12.19 13.27
CA HIS A 297 -4.34 13.22 12.26
C HIS A 297 -3.16 14.22 12.25
N PRO A 298 -2.68 14.67 11.05
CA PRO A 298 -1.53 15.57 10.98
C PRO A 298 -1.68 16.92 11.69
N GLN A 299 -2.89 17.36 11.95
CA GLN A 299 -3.18 18.59 12.73
C GLN A 299 -3.49 18.32 14.22
N GLY A 300 -3.22 17.12 14.71
CA GLY A 300 -3.57 16.69 16.06
C GLY A 300 -4.85 15.84 16.11
N GLY A 301 -5.01 15.12 17.23
CA GLY A 301 -6.09 14.18 17.40
C GLY A 301 -5.99 12.94 16.53
N SER A 302 -7.13 12.31 16.21
CA SER A 302 -7.18 11.09 15.40
C SER A 302 -8.28 11.18 14.33
N LEU A 303 -8.08 10.45 13.24
CA LEU A 303 -9.06 10.26 12.18
C LEU A 303 -9.36 8.77 12.03
N THR A 304 -10.63 8.41 12.08
CA THR A 304 -11.12 7.05 11.77
C THR A 304 -12.03 7.11 10.55
N VAL A 305 -11.76 6.27 9.56
CA VAL A 305 -12.54 6.18 8.33
C VAL A 305 -12.83 4.73 8.00
N GLU A 306 -14.06 4.46 7.56
CA GLU A 306 -14.50 3.17 7.05
C GLU A 306 -14.87 3.27 5.57
N ALA A 307 -14.65 2.20 4.81
CA ALA A 307 -15.05 2.09 3.42
C ALA A 307 -16.22 1.11 3.27
N GLU A 308 -17.19 1.46 2.43
CA GLU A 308 -18.21 0.53 1.99
C GLU A 308 -17.61 -0.64 1.22
N LEU A 309 -18.19 -1.81 1.35
CA LEU A 309 -17.74 -3.02 0.66
C LEU A 309 -17.78 -2.83 -0.85
N SER A 310 -16.79 -3.40 -1.53
CA SER A 310 -16.83 -3.49 -2.99
C SER A 310 -18.02 -4.34 -3.46
N PRO A 311 -18.57 -4.07 -4.66
CA PRO A 311 -19.81 -4.70 -5.13
C PRO A 311 -19.80 -6.24 -5.08
N HIS A 312 -18.68 -6.88 -5.47
CA HIS A 312 -18.55 -8.33 -5.45
C HIS A 312 -18.58 -8.90 -4.02
N ILE A 313 -17.88 -8.26 -3.06
CA ILE A 313 -17.90 -8.70 -1.65
C ILE A 313 -19.28 -8.47 -1.04
N ALA A 314 -19.92 -7.32 -1.31
CA ALA A 314 -21.28 -7.06 -0.86
C ALA A 314 -22.28 -8.06 -1.45
N GLY A 315 -22.11 -8.47 -2.70
CA GLY A 315 -22.89 -9.54 -3.34
C GLY A 315 -22.73 -10.88 -2.64
N THR A 316 -21.50 -11.27 -2.36
CA THR A 316 -21.17 -12.48 -1.60
C THR A 316 -21.76 -12.46 -0.19
N PHE A 317 -21.68 -11.32 0.50
CA PHE A 317 -22.28 -11.17 1.84
C PHE A 317 -23.78 -11.41 1.81
N ARG A 318 -24.50 -10.79 0.87
CA ARG A 318 -25.96 -11.03 0.70
C ARG A 318 -26.27 -12.50 0.41
N MET A 319 -25.50 -13.15 -0.46
CA MET A 319 -25.70 -14.55 -0.82
C MET A 319 -25.47 -15.51 0.35
N LEU A 320 -24.47 -15.20 1.20
CA LEU A 320 -24.11 -16.03 2.36
C LEU A 320 -24.89 -15.68 3.63
N GLY A 321 -25.72 -14.61 3.63
CA GLY A 321 -26.43 -14.12 4.80
C GLY A 321 -25.53 -13.44 5.83
N PHE A 322 -24.35 -12.93 5.43
CA PHE A 322 -23.49 -12.16 6.32
C PHE A 322 -24.04 -10.73 6.52
N HIS A 323 -24.24 -10.32 7.75
CA HIS A 323 -24.80 -9.03 8.09
C HIS A 323 -23.72 -8.03 8.51
N ALA A 324 -23.08 -7.40 7.51
CA ALA A 324 -22.14 -6.31 7.75
C ALA A 324 -22.89 -5.02 8.09
N GLN A 325 -22.43 -4.32 9.13
CA GLN A 325 -22.89 -2.95 9.36
C GLN A 325 -22.39 -2.04 8.21
N PRO A 326 -23.20 -1.06 7.75
CA PRO A 326 -22.76 -0.02 6.84
C PRO A 326 -21.47 0.66 7.34
N ALA A 327 -20.71 1.29 6.45
CA ALA A 327 -19.56 2.07 6.86
C ALA A 327 -20.02 3.24 7.72
N ALA A 328 -19.38 3.41 8.87
CA ALA A 328 -19.61 4.57 9.71
C ALA A 328 -19.12 5.84 9.01
N ALA A 329 -19.78 6.96 9.26
CA ALA A 329 -19.30 8.26 8.81
C ALA A 329 -17.87 8.50 9.33
N PRO A 330 -17.02 9.23 8.57
CA PRO A 330 -15.69 9.57 9.02
C PRO A 330 -15.73 10.34 10.34
N GLU A 331 -14.94 9.89 11.32
CA GLU A 331 -14.87 10.50 12.64
C GLU A 331 -13.49 11.11 12.85
N ARG A 332 -13.46 12.42 13.16
CA ARG A 332 -12.27 13.14 13.57
C ARG A 332 -12.41 13.59 15.01
N ILE A 333 -11.51 13.11 15.86
CA ILE A 333 -11.38 13.55 17.25
C ILE A 333 -10.20 14.50 17.31
N THR A 334 -10.42 15.73 17.75
CA THR A 334 -9.40 16.80 17.88
C THR A 334 -8.66 16.70 19.21
#